data_b530e1b734cf98bc1f2c583d19bce8a7
#
_entry.id   b530e1b734cf98bc1f2c583d19bce8a7
#
_cell.length_a   1.000
_cell.length_b   1.000
_cell.length_c   1.000
_cell.angle_alpha   90.00
_cell.angle_beta   90.00
_cell.angle_gamma   90.00
#
_symmetry.space_group_name_H-M   'P 1'
#
loop_
_entity.id
_entity.type
_entity.pdbx_description
1 polymer ?
#
loop_
_entity_poly.entity_id
_entity_poly.type
_entity_poly.pdbx_seq_one_letter_code
_entity_poly.pdbx_strand_id
1 'polypeptide(L)'
;MDRLEQALAISQRNQSKTGVIFMDLDNFKVVNDNLGHHVGDMLLQQASERIRASLREVDTVSRLGGDEFVVVLPELHQIEDARIIGQKLLRAVDGEYIVSGERLLITPSLGISIYPDHADDASTLIRIADKAMYHAKQSGRNTYRFYDASMNG
;
A
#
# COMPACT_ATOMS: atom_id res chain seq x y z
N MET A 1 -12.23 -6.67 0.34
CA MET A 1 -13.24 -5.98 -0.48
C MET A 1 -14.35 -5.34 0.36
N ASP A 2 -14.83 -6.04 1.37
CA ASP A 2 -15.93 -5.50 2.19
C ASP A 2 -15.60 -4.16 2.83
N ARG A 3 -14.40 -4.01 3.38
CA ARG A 3 -14.01 -2.75 4.02
C ARG A 3 -13.94 -1.60 3.02
N LEU A 4 -13.43 -1.88 1.83
CA LEU A 4 -13.35 -0.86 0.79
C LEU A 4 -14.76 -0.48 0.32
N GLU A 5 -15.63 -1.45 0.08
CA GLU A 5 -16.99 -1.17 -0.35
C GLU A 5 -17.76 -0.38 0.70
N GLN A 6 -17.58 -0.72 1.98
CA GLN A 6 -18.17 0.05 3.08
C GLN A 6 -17.65 1.48 3.10
N ALA A 7 -16.34 1.66 2.94
CA ALA A 7 -15.74 2.99 2.93
C ALA A 7 -16.26 3.84 1.78
N LEU A 8 -16.44 3.24 0.58
CA LEU A 8 -16.99 3.94 -0.57
C LEU A 8 -18.44 4.40 -0.33
N ALA A 9 -19.26 3.54 0.29
CA ALA A 9 -20.63 3.89 0.61
C ALA A 9 -20.69 5.09 1.57
N ILE A 10 -19.82 5.09 2.58
CA ILE A 10 -19.74 6.19 3.53
C ILE A 10 -19.28 7.49 2.84
N SER A 11 -18.25 7.38 2.01
CA SER A 11 -17.73 8.54 1.27
C SER A 11 -18.79 9.15 0.35
N GLN A 12 -19.59 8.29 -0.30
CA GLN A 12 -20.66 8.77 -1.16
C GLN A 12 -21.69 9.58 -0.36
N ARG A 13 -22.05 9.09 0.82
CA ARG A 13 -23.03 9.80 1.67
C ARG A 13 -22.48 11.09 2.25
N ASN A 14 -21.21 11.09 2.66
CA ASN A 14 -20.58 12.20 3.36
C ASN A 14 -19.88 13.19 2.43
N GLN A 15 -19.81 12.88 1.14
CA GLN A 15 -19.04 13.65 0.18
C GLN A 15 -17.57 13.79 0.60
N SER A 16 -17.04 12.70 1.18
CA SER A 16 -15.63 12.58 1.51
C SER A 16 -14.93 11.73 0.45
N LYS A 17 -13.62 11.55 0.60
CA LYS A 17 -12.83 10.74 -0.32
C LYS A 17 -12.38 9.46 0.38
N THR A 18 -12.08 8.44 -0.42
CA THR A 18 -11.49 7.20 0.08
C THR A 18 -10.22 6.94 -0.72
N GLY A 19 -9.12 6.68 -0.01
CA GLY A 19 -7.86 6.32 -0.65
C GLY A 19 -7.63 4.82 -0.63
N VAL A 20 -7.00 4.32 -1.67
CA VAL A 20 -6.52 2.93 -1.75
C VAL A 20 -5.04 2.98 -2.03
N ILE A 21 -4.25 2.32 -1.19
CA ILE A 21 -2.81 2.19 -1.41
C ILE A 21 -2.50 0.73 -1.66
N PHE A 22 -1.89 0.44 -2.80
CA PHE A 22 -1.38 -0.88 -3.12
C PHE A 22 0.13 -0.84 -2.85
N MET A 23 0.62 -1.75 -2.03
CA MET A 23 2.03 -1.76 -1.61
C MET A 23 2.65 -3.12 -1.87
N ASP A 24 3.91 -3.09 -2.29
CA ASP A 24 4.70 -4.30 -2.50
C ASP A 24 6.07 -4.08 -1.85
N LEU A 25 6.61 -5.11 -1.25
CA LEU A 25 7.95 -5.07 -0.66
C LEU A 25 8.98 -5.37 -1.73
N ASP A 26 9.86 -4.42 -1.99
CA ASP A 26 10.90 -4.56 -3.00
C ASP A 26 11.88 -5.66 -2.60
N ASN A 27 12.25 -6.52 -3.56
CA ASN A 27 13.22 -7.60 -3.36
C ASN A 27 12.78 -8.70 -2.39
N PHE A 28 11.51 -8.79 -2.09
CA PHE A 28 11.00 -9.82 -1.19
C PHE A 28 11.28 -11.22 -1.72
N LYS A 29 11.12 -11.42 -3.03
CA LYS A 29 11.39 -12.71 -3.67
C LYS A 29 12.84 -13.14 -3.44
N VAL A 30 13.78 -12.21 -3.51
CA VAL A 30 15.19 -12.48 -3.26
C VAL A 30 15.40 -13.00 -1.84
N VAL A 31 14.71 -12.40 -0.87
CA VAL A 31 14.78 -12.85 0.53
C VAL A 31 14.27 -14.29 0.65
N ASN A 32 13.11 -14.59 0.06
CA ASN A 32 12.55 -15.95 0.09
C ASN A 32 13.49 -16.96 -0.56
N ASP A 33 14.04 -16.61 -1.72
CA ASP A 33 14.89 -17.53 -2.47
C ASP A 33 16.20 -17.81 -1.73
N ASN A 34 16.76 -16.82 -1.05
CA ASN A 34 18.04 -16.93 -0.37
C ASN A 34 17.94 -17.42 1.07
N LEU A 35 16.90 -17.04 1.79
CA LEU A 35 16.80 -17.32 3.23
C LEU A 35 15.61 -18.21 3.60
N GLY A 36 14.76 -18.54 2.63
CA GLY A 36 13.64 -19.46 2.83
C GLY A 36 12.34 -18.76 3.19
N HIS A 37 11.25 -19.50 3.05
CA HIS A 37 9.90 -18.99 3.27
C HIS A 37 9.64 -18.60 4.72
N HIS A 38 10.28 -19.30 5.68
CA HIS A 38 10.10 -18.98 7.10
C HIS A 38 10.58 -17.56 7.41
N VAL A 39 11.76 -17.20 6.90
CA VAL A 39 12.30 -15.85 7.06
C VAL A 39 11.41 -14.82 6.34
N GLY A 40 10.94 -15.18 5.14
CA GLY A 40 10.01 -14.32 4.40
C GLY A 40 8.73 -14.06 5.17
N ASP A 41 8.15 -15.09 5.80
CA ASP A 41 6.93 -14.93 6.58
C ASP A 41 7.14 -14.02 7.79
N MET A 42 8.27 -14.18 8.47
CA MET A 42 8.61 -13.32 9.61
C MET A 42 8.81 -11.86 9.17
N LEU A 43 9.45 -11.68 8.02
CA LEU A 43 9.64 -10.35 7.44
C LEU A 43 8.28 -9.70 7.13
N LEU A 44 7.37 -10.44 6.51
CA LEU A 44 6.03 -9.95 6.23
C LEU A 44 5.28 -9.55 7.49
N GLN A 45 5.44 -10.32 8.55
CA GLN A 45 4.80 -10.01 9.82
C GLN A 45 5.33 -8.70 10.39
N GLN A 46 6.65 -8.50 10.37
CA GLN A 46 7.26 -7.25 10.83
C GLN A 46 6.83 -6.07 9.99
N ALA A 47 6.78 -6.23 8.67
CA ALA A 47 6.32 -5.18 7.77
C ALA A 47 4.87 -4.82 8.05
N SER A 48 4.01 -5.82 8.28
CA SER A 48 2.61 -5.61 8.62
C SER A 48 2.46 -4.79 9.89
N GLU A 49 3.27 -5.08 10.89
CA GLU A 49 3.25 -4.33 12.16
C GLU A 49 3.66 -2.87 11.95
N ARG A 50 4.67 -2.61 11.13
CA ARG A 50 5.10 -1.25 10.80
C ARG A 50 4.02 -0.49 10.04
N ILE A 51 3.34 -1.17 9.11
CA ILE A 51 2.23 -0.58 8.37
C ILE A 51 1.13 -0.16 9.34
N ARG A 52 0.70 -1.07 10.21
CA ARG A 52 -0.38 -0.78 11.15
C ARG A 52 -0.06 0.35 12.09
N ALA A 53 1.19 0.40 12.57
CA ALA A 53 1.61 1.46 13.47
C ALA A 53 1.59 2.84 12.83
N SER A 54 1.59 2.90 11.49
CA SER A 54 1.57 4.16 10.74
C SER A 54 0.17 4.60 10.34
N LEU A 55 -0.83 3.75 10.52
CA LEU A 55 -2.20 4.02 10.07
C LEU A 55 -3.04 4.61 11.19
N ARG A 56 -4.10 5.33 10.77
CA ARG A 56 -5.13 5.80 11.69
C ARG A 56 -5.98 4.60 12.12
N GLU A 57 -6.69 4.75 13.25
CA GLU A 57 -7.55 3.69 13.76
C GLU A 57 -8.61 3.27 12.74
N VAL A 58 -9.12 4.21 11.94
CA VAL A 58 -10.14 3.93 10.93
C VAL A 58 -9.59 3.29 9.66
N ASP A 59 -8.29 3.34 9.46
CA ASP A 59 -7.66 2.75 8.28
C ASP A 59 -7.53 1.24 8.45
N THR A 60 -7.51 0.52 7.33
CA THR A 60 -7.34 -0.93 7.38
C THR A 60 -6.24 -1.36 6.41
N VAL A 61 -5.59 -2.47 6.74
CA VAL A 61 -4.61 -3.10 5.86
C VAL A 61 -4.94 -4.57 5.72
N SER A 62 -4.81 -5.08 4.49
CA SER A 62 -4.99 -6.50 4.18
C SER A 62 -3.80 -6.96 3.36
N ARG A 63 -3.38 -8.20 3.55
CA ARG A 63 -2.40 -8.83 2.68
C ARG A 63 -3.14 -9.63 1.62
N LEU A 64 -2.87 -9.33 0.34
CA LEU A 64 -3.53 -10.02 -0.76
C LEU A 64 -2.89 -11.37 -1.07
N GLY A 65 -1.59 -11.48 -0.90
CA GLY A 65 -0.84 -12.69 -1.17
C GLY A 65 0.61 -12.32 -1.38
N GLY A 66 1.53 -13.28 -1.17
CA GLY A 66 2.94 -12.99 -1.28
C GLY A 66 3.32 -11.78 -0.44
N ASP A 67 3.87 -10.77 -1.09
CA ASP A 67 4.37 -9.54 -0.46
C ASP A 67 3.50 -8.32 -0.77
N GLU A 68 2.26 -8.53 -1.15
CA GLU A 68 1.35 -7.46 -1.55
C GLU A 68 0.36 -7.10 -0.44
N PHE A 69 0.23 -5.80 -0.19
CA PHE A 69 -0.69 -5.26 0.82
C PHE A 69 -1.60 -4.23 0.19
N VAL A 70 -2.84 -4.18 0.65
CA VAL A 70 -3.80 -3.13 0.28
C VAL A 70 -4.21 -2.39 1.54
N VAL A 71 -4.11 -1.07 1.50
CA VAL A 71 -4.51 -0.20 2.60
C VAL A 71 -5.72 0.60 2.13
N VAL A 72 -6.75 0.66 2.98
CA VAL A 72 -7.94 1.46 2.72
C VAL A 72 -7.96 2.63 3.68
N LEU A 73 -8.07 3.83 3.13
CA LEU A 73 -8.07 5.09 3.87
C LEU A 73 -9.45 5.74 3.73
N PRO A 74 -10.38 5.47 4.66
CA PRO A 74 -11.70 6.06 4.56
C PRO A 74 -11.72 7.51 5.03
N GLU A 75 -12.77 8.23 4.61
CA GLU A 75 -13.10 9.54 5.13
C GLU A 75 -11.96 10.55 5.05
N LEU A 76 -11.34 10.62 3.88
CA LEU A 76 -10.36 11.66 3.58
C LEU A 76 -11.08 12.91 3.12
N HIS A 77 -10.56 14.08 3.46
CA HIS A 77 -11.14 15.35 3.02
C HIS A 77 -10.55 15.81 1.70
N GLN A 78 -9.29 15.52 1.46
CA GLN A 78 -8.58 15.94 0.25
C GLN A 78 -7.51 14.92 -0.11
N ILE A 79 -7.06 14.98 -1.36
CA ILE A 79 -6.04 14.06 -1.89
C ILE A 79 -4.75 14.15 -1.07
N GLU A 80 -4.41 15.35 -0.59
CA GLU A 80 -3.19 15.55 0.19
C GLU A 80 -3.15 14.69 1.45
N ASP A 81 -4.31 14.38 2.03
CA ASP A 81 -4.37 13.49 3.20
C ASP A 81 -3.79 12.11 2.88
N ALA A 82 -4.09 11.59 1.68
CA ALA A 82 -3.54 10.31 1.25
C ALA A 82 -2.03 10.41 0.99
N ARG A 83 -1.56 11.54 0.47
CA ARG A 83 -0.12 11.75 0.26
C ARG A 83 0.65 11.70 1.56
N ILE A 84 0.12 12.36 2.59
CA ILE A 84 0.76 12.38 3.92
C ILE A 84 0.87 10.97 4.49
N ILE A 85 -0.21 10.20 4.40
CA ILE A 85 -0.21 8.82 4.90
C ILE A 85 0.73 7.95 4.07
N GLY A 86 0.72 8.12 2.75
CA GLY A 86 1.64 7.39 1.87
C GLY A 86 3.10 7.65 2.18
N GLN A 87 3.46 8.91 2.42
CA GLN A 87 4.82 9.26 2.81
C GLN A 87 5.20 8.66 4.15
N LYS A 88 4.27 8.64 5.09
CA LYS A 88 4.48 8.05 6.40
C LYS A 88 4.70 6.54 6.30
N LEU A 89 3.91 5.86 5.49
CA LEU A 89 4.06 4.42 5.22
C LEU A 89 5.42 4.14 4.58
N LEU A 90 5.80 4.94 3.61
CA LEU A 90 7.07 4.76 2.93
C LEU A 90 8.22 4.79 3.91
N ARG A 91 8.24 5.77 4.80
CA ARG A 91 9.30 5.90 5.81
C ARG A 91 9.25 4.79 6.85
N ALA A 92 8.05 4.34 7.23
CA ALA A 92 7.90 3.33 8.27
C ALA A 92 8.36 1.95 7.80
N VAL A 93 8.07 1.60 6.55
CA VAL A 93 8.39 0.29 6.00
C VAL A 93 9.83 0.23 5.49
N ASP A 94 10.35 1.34 4.98
CA ASP A 94 11.74 1.45 4.53
C ASP A 94 12.70 1.25 5.70
N GLY A 95 13.68 0.40 5.53
CA GLY A 95 14.77 0.31 6.49
C GLY A 95 15.20 -1.10 6.82
N GLU A 96 15.78 -1.22 7.99
CA GLU A 96 16.38 -2.46 8.45
C GLU A 96 15.37 -3.33 9.20
N TYR A 97 15.40 -4.61 8.86
CA TYR A 97 14.63 -5.64 9.55
C TYR A 97 15.60 -6.69 10.05
N ILE A 98 15.44 -7.13 11.28
CA ILE A 98 16.25 -8.24 11.82
C ILE A 98 15.33 -9.45 11.97
N VAL A 99 15.63 -10.49 11.20
CA VAL A 99 14.81 -11.69 11.14
C VAL A 99 15.73 -12.90 11.28
N SER A 100 15.53 -13.69 12.33
CA SER A 100 16.34 -14.88 12.60
C SER A 100 17.84 -14.58 12.58
N GLY A 101 18.24 -13.45 13.13
CA GLY A 101 19.63 -13.03 13.17
C GLY A 101 20.18 -12.40 11.90
N GLU A 102 19.37 -12.37 10.83
CA GLU A 102 19.75 -11.76 9.55
C GLU A 102 19.32 -10.30 9.50
N ARG A 103 20.20 -9.45 8.97
CA ARG A 103 19.88 -8.05 8.71
C ARG A 103 19.42 -7.89 7.29
N LEU A 104 18.20 -7.44 7.13
CA LEU A 104 17.60 -7.25 5.81
C LEU A 104 17.26 -5.77 5.62
N LEU A 105 17.61 -5.24 4.44
CA LEU A 105 17.22 -3.88 4.06
C LEU A 105 16.07 -4.00 3.07
N ILE A 106 14.93 -3.47 3.45
CA ILE A 106 13.69 -3.59 2.68
C ILE A 106 13.17 -2.19 2.37
N THR A 107 12.65 -2.03 1.17
CA THR A 107 11.96 -0.81 0.78
C THR A 107 10.60 -1.16 0.21
N PRO A 108 9.60 -0.27 0.32
CA PRO A 108 8.30 -0.50 -0.29
C PRO A 108 8.14 0.31 -1.56
N SER A 109 7.30 -0.17 -2.46
CA SER A 109 6.80 0.63 -3.59
C SER A 109 5.29 0.73 -3.44
N LEU A 110 4.74 1.94 -3.55
CA LEU A 110 3.34 2.22 -3.29
C LEU A 110 2.65 2.83 -4.50
N GLY A 111 1.41 2.41 -4.74
CA GLY A 111 0.53 3.08 -5.70
C GLY A 111 -0.72 3.53 -4.98
N ILE A 112 -1.23 4.70 -5.32
CA ILE A 112 -2.36 5.33 -4.64
C ILE A 112 -3.44 5.68 -5.64
N SER A 113 -4.67 5.28 -5.36
CA SER A 113 -5.85 5.73 -6.09
C SER A 113 -6.85 6.35 -5.13
N ILE A 114 -7.68 7.26 -5.64
CA ILE A 114 -8.60 8.04 -4.82
C ILE A 114 -10.01 7.98 -5.41
N TYR A 115 -10.98 7.68 -4.56
CA TYR A 115 -12.40 7.80 -4.86
C TYR A 115 -12.87 9.20 -4.49
N PRO A 116 -13.66 9.90 -5.28
CA PRO A 116 -14.11 9.52 -6.65
C PRO A 116 -13.21 10.07 -7.76
N ASP A 117 -12.08 10.67 -7.42
CA ASP A 117 -11.23 11.39 -8.37
C ASP A 117 -10.72 10.50 -9.50
N HIS A 118 -10.32 9.27 -9.18
CA HIS A 118 -9.72 8.37 -10.16
C HIS A 118 -10.65 7.26 -10.64
N ALA A 119 -11.58 6.83 -9.79
CA ALA A 119 -12.57 5.80 -10.10
C ALA A 119 -13.64 5.80 -9.03
N ASP A 120 -14.74 5.10 -9.29
CA ASP A 120 -15.89 5.09 -8.38
C ASP A 120 -16.30 3.69 -7.92
N ASP A 121 -15.55 2.65 -8.27
CA ASP A 121 -15.83 1.31 -7.78
C ASP A 121 -14.59 0.64 -7.19
N ALA A 122 -14.81 -0.31 -6.30
CA ALA A 122 -13.74 -0.92 -5.52
C ALA A 122 -12.73 -1.66 -6.39
N SER A 123 -13.18 -2.49 -7.32
CA SER A 123 -12.26 -3.29 -8.13
C SER A 123 -11.39 -2.43 -9.03
N THR A 124 -11.95 -1.36 -9.61
CA THR A 124 -11.18 -0.44 -10.43
C THR A 124 -10.15 0.31 -9.58
N LEU A 125 -10.53 0.77 -8.39
CA LEU A 125 -9.60 1.48 -7.50
C LEU A 125 -8.40 0.60 -7.14
N ILE A 126 -8.62 -0.67 -6.84
CA ILE A 126 -7.51 -1.58 -6.53
C ILE A 126 -6.63 -1.79 -7.76
N ARG A 127 -7.24 -2.02 -8.92
CA ARG A 127 -6.52 -2.28 -10.16
C ARG A 127 -5.63 -1.10 -10.55
N ILE A 128 -6.15 0.14 -10.46
CA ILE A 128 -5.36 1.31 -10.84
C ILE A 128 -4.33 1.69 -9.78
N ALA A 129 -4.58 1.38 -8.50
CA ALA A 129 -3.55 1.52 -7.47
C ALA A 129 -2.38 0.56 -7.75
N ASP A 130 -2.68 -0.66 -8.18
CA ASP A 130 -1.65 -1.62 -8.59
C ASP A 130 -0.84 -1.10 -9.78
N LYS A 131 -1.50 -0.53 -10.78
CA LYS A 131 -0.80 0.11 -11.91
C LYS A 131 0.14 1.21 -11.46
N ALA A 132 -0.33 2.06 -10.55
CA ALA A 132 0.49 3.14 -10.01
C ALA A 132 1.69 2.59 -9.25
N MET A 133 1.51 1.51 -8.50
CA MET A 133 2.62 0.84 -7.81
C MET A 133 3.65 0.31 -8.80
N TYR A 134 3.20 -0.28 -9.90
CA TYR A 134 4.11 -0.75 -10.94
C TYR A 134 4.96 0.40 -11.50
N HIS A 135 4.35 1.56 -11.71
CA HIS A 135 5.09 2.75 -12.13
C HIS A 135 6.08 3.22 -11.07
N ALA A 136 5.73 3.08 -9.79
CA ALA A 136 6.67 3.38 -8.70
C ALA A 136 7.89 2.46 -8.79
N LYS A 137 7.69 1.18 -9.06
CA LYS A 137 8.79 0.23 -9.24
C LYS A 137 9.67 0.59 -10.42
N GLN A 138 9.07 1.00 -11.53
CA GLN A 138 9.83 1.42 -12.71
C GLN A 138 10.58 2.74 -12.49
N SER A 139 10.14 3.56 -11.56
CA SER A 139 10.75 4.84 -11.23
C SER A 139 11.91 4.73 -10.24
N GLY A 140 12.37 3.51 -9.95
CA GLY A 140 13.51 3.28 -9.06
C GLY A 140 13.16 2.64 -7.73
N ARG A 141 11.91 2.26 -7.52
CA ARG A 141 11.43 1.66 -6.28
C ARG A 141 11.53 2.62 -5.10
N ASN A 142 11.18 2.18 -3.91
CA ASN A 142 11.23 2.96 -2.68
C ASN A 142 10.60 4.35 -2.85
N THR A 143 9.40 4.37 -3.42
CA THR A 143 8.67 5.60 -3.72
C THR A 143 7.18 5.29 -3.81
N TYR A 144 6.39 6.34 -3.94
CA TYR A 144 4.98 6.21 -4.19
C TYR A 144 4.58 6.97 -5.45
N ARG A 145 3.48 6.54 -6.07
CA ARG A 145 2.89 7.21 -7.22
C ARG A 145 1.38 7.25 -7.04
N PHE A 146 0.79 8.41 -7.32
CA PHE A 146 -0.65 8.47 -7.51
C PHE A 146 -0.97 7.98 -8.91
N TYR A 147 -2.10 7.29 -9.03
CA TYR A 147 -2.61 6.94 -10.35
C TYR A 147 -2.90 8.19 -11.16
N ASP A 148 -2.61 8.13 -12.44
CA ASP A 148 -3.02 9.17 -13.36
C ASP A 148 -3.32 8.52 -14.72
N ALA A 149 -4.14 9.21 -15.53
CA ALA A 149 -4.68 8.60 -16.76
C ALA A 149 -3.60 8.24 -17.77
N SER A 150 -2.42 8.87 -17.72
CA SER A 150 -1.30 8.53 -18.60
C SER A 150 -0.80 7.10 -18.38
N MET A 151 -1.10 6.51 -17.24
CA MET A 151 -0.69 5.14 -16.91
C MET A 151 -1.54 4.08 -17.59
N ASN A 152 -2.61 4.46 -18.26
CA ASN A 152 -3.49 3.51 -18.95
C ASN A 152 -2.96 3.07 -20.32
N GLY A 153 -2.00 3.76 -20.83
CA GLY A 153 -1.43 3.49 -22.15
C GLY A 153 -0.46 2.30 -22.18
#